data_330843f64bb8dca462ea1374316ad1ba
#
_entry.id   330843f64bb8dca462ea1374316ad1ba
#
_cell.length_a   1.000
_cell.length_b   1.000
_cell.length_c   1.000
_cell.angle_alpha   90.00
_cell.angle_beta   90.00
_cell.angle_gamma   90.00
#
_symmetry.space_group_name_H-M   'P 1'
#
loop_
_entity.id
_entity.type
_entity.pdbx_description
1 polymer ?
#
loop_
_entity_poly.entity_id
_entity_poly.type
_entity_poly.pdbx_seq_one_letter_code
_entity_poly.pdbx_strand_id
1 'polypeptide(L)'
;MKILITGAAGLIGKEVTKGLVAAGHDVVATDLVKDDLSPAQKFVVGDLVSADFISQLDFRCDAIVHLGSIPRPGIASDETVLHNNVIGTYHVFASAVENNVPLVIYASSLSIYGFAWSTGTSPDYVPVDEKHPLHHFESYALSKEVNERSADMWANRSETVFVGFRFPHTHTNLEFTEMAKRMREGDKATLQQGAKIFWAYLDLRDAVQGILTVLEKGGQGSKTYNFAAPDTYAHKPTSEMMAEFHPTSEVVSPLSGYDSIIDCSEWLSEYGYQPQYLLKREDTKNT
;
A
#
# COMPACT_ATOMS: atom_id res chain seq x y z
N MET A 1 -9.04 -17.77 -11.65
CA MET A 1 -8.84 -18.07 -10.22
C MET A 1 -10.08 -17.62 -9.46
N LYS A 2 -10.43 -18.29 -8.37
CA LYS A 2 -11.38 -17.77 -7.38
C LYS A 2 -10.62 -16.92 -6.35
N ILE A 3 -11.00 -15.69 -6.19
CA ILE A 3 -10.27 -14.71 -5.33
C ILE A 3 -11.22 -14.13 -4.29
N LEU A 4 -10.81 -14.18 -3.03
CA LEU A 4 -11.46 -13.43 -1.96
C LEU A 4 -10.77 -12.07 -1.82
N ILE A 5 -11.52 -10.97 -1.95
CA ILE A 5 -11.00 -9.63 -1.66
C ILE A 5 -11.69 -9.04 -0.43
N THR A 6 -10.91 -8.54 0.52
CA THR A 6 -11.40 -7.82 1.70
C THR A 6 -11.08 -6.32 1.56
N GLY A 7 -11.87 -5.45 2.20
CA GLY A 7 -11.72 -4.01 2.01
C GLY A 7 -12.18 -3.56 0.61
N ALA A 8 -13.10 -4.32 0.01
CA ALA A 8 -13.51 -4.16 -1.38
C ALA A 8 -14.27 -2.87 -1.68
N ALA A 9 -14.88 -2.23 -0.68
CA ALA A 9 -15.55 -0.93 -0.81
C ALA A 9 -14.61 0.27 -0.59
N GLY A 10 -13.34 0.03 -0.20
CA GLY A 10 -12.31 1.05 -0.06
C GLY A 10 -11.82 1.60 -1.40
N LEU A 11 -11.03 2.68 -1.37
CA LEU A 11 -10.51 3.35 -2.56
C LEU A 11 -9.72 2.38 -3.47
N ILE A 12 -8.73 1.68 -2.92
CA ILE A 12 -7.93 0.70 -3.68
C ILE A 12 -8.79 -0.53 -4.00
N GLY A 13 -9.58 -1.02 -3.02
CA GLY A 13 -10.38 -2.23 -3.14
C GLY A 13 -11.38 -2.21 -4.29
N LYS A 14 -12.03 -1.08 -4.54
CA LYS A 14 -12.94 -0.90 -5.69
C LYS A 14 -12.24 -1.08 -7.03
N GLU A 15 -11.10 -0.45 -7.21
CA GLU A 15 -10.36 -0.53 -8.48
C GLU A 15 -9.72 -1.91 -8.65
N VAL A 16 -9.19 -2.51 -7.58
CA VAL A 16 -8.68 -3.89 -7.60
C VAL A 16 -9.79 -4.88 -7.93
N THR A 17 -11.00 -4.77 -7.31
CA THR A 17 -12.14 -5.63 -7.64
C THR A 17 -12.51 -5.55 -9.12
N LYS A 18 -12.57 -4.33 -9.69
CA LYS A 18 -12.82 -4.12 -11.13
C LYS A 18 -11.73 -4.77 -12.00
N GLY A 19 -10.46 -4.55 -11.62
CA GLY A 19 -9.32 -5.11 -12.36
C GLY A 19 -9.31 -6.64 -12.35
N LEU A 20 -9.56 -7.26 -11.20
CA LEU A 20 -9.64 -8.72 -11.06
C LEU A 20 -10.76 -9.32 -11.91
N VAL A 21 -11.96 -8.74 -11.88
CA VAL A 21 -13.09 -9.20 -12.70
C VAL A 21 -12.80 -9.01 -14.19
N ALA A 22 -12.21 -7.86 -14.58
CA ALA A 22 -11.82 -7.60 -15.97
C ALA A 22 -10.74 -8.57 -16.49
N ALA A 23 -9.86 -9.05 -15.60
CA ALA A 23 -8.86 -10.08 -15.89
C ALA A 23 -9.46 -11.51 -15.92
N GLY A 24 -10.77 -11.67 -15.73
CA GLY A 24 -11.47 -12.96 -15.82
C GLY A 24 -11.43 -13.82 -14.55
N HIS A 25 -11.12 -13.22 -13.39
CA HIS A 25 -11.17 -13.93 -12.12
C HIS A 25 -12.59 -13.98 -11.55
N ASP A 26 -12.88 -15.05 -10.79
CA ASP A 26 -14.12 -15.20 -9.99
C ASP A 26 -13.91 -14.54 -8.63
N VAL A 27 -14.55 -13.39 -8.39
CA VAL A 27 -14.28 -12.55 -7.24
C VAL A 27 -15.40 -12.59 -6.21
N VAL A 28 -15.08 -12.98 -4.99
CA VAL A 28 -15.92 -12.79 -3.80
C VAL A 28 -15.37 -11.59 -3.02
N ALA A 29 -16.19 -10.58 -2.82
CA ALA A 29 -15.81 -9.34 -2.14
C ALA A 29 -16.42 -9.26 -0.74
N THR A 30 -15.68 -8.66 0.21
CA THR A 30 -16.20 -8.35 1.55
C THR A 30 -15.70 -7.00 2.06
N ASP A 31 -16.56 -6.32 2.80
CA ASP A 31 -16.27 -5.06 3.50
C ASP A 31 -17.29 -4.85 4.64
N LEU A 32 -17.04 -3.86 5.50
CA LEU A 32 -18.00 -3.38 6.51
C LEU A 32 -19.25 -2.75 5.89
N VAL A 33 -19.10 -2.17 4.70
CA VAL A 33 -20.20 -1.54 3.95
C VAL A 33 -20.33 -2.17 2.57
N LYS A 34 -21.54 -2.21 2.06
CA LYS A 34 -21.80 -2.73 0.72
C LYS A 34 -21.38 -1.71 -0.34
N ASP A 35 -20.75 -2.18 -1.40
CA ASP A 35 -20.61 -1.43 -2.66
C ASP A 35 -21.61 -1.97 -3.68
N ASP A 36 -22.70 -1.23 -3.90
CA ASP A 36 -23.75 -1.64 -4.84
C ASP A 36 -23.32 -1.57 -6.31
N LEU A 37 -22.18 -0.94 -6.60
CA LEU A 37 -21.59 -0.87 -7.94
C LEU A 37 -20.46 -1.89 -8.14
N SER A 38 -20.19 -2.74 -7.13
CA SER A 38 -19.14 -3.75 -7.21
C SER A 38 -19.43 -4.76 -8.31
N PRO A 39 -18.48 -5.06 -9.22
CA PRO A 39 -18.65 -6.08 -10.25
C PRO A 39 -18.40 -7.50 -9.73
N ALA A 40 -18.09 -7.69 -8.44
CA ALA A 40 -17.85 -9.00 -7.86
C ALA A 40 -19.11 -9.91 -7.98
N GLN A 41 -18.90 -11.22 -8.20
CA GLN A 41 -19.99 -12.19 -8.30
C GLN A 41 -20.78 -12.30 -7.00
N LYS A 42 -20.11 -12.08 -5.87
CA LYS A 42 -20.73 -12.05 -4.55
C LYS A 42 -20.11 -10.97 -3.69
N PHE A 43 -20.93 -10.23 -2.97
CA PHE A 43 -20.50 -9.26 -1.98
C PHE A 43 -21.08 -9.61 -0.61
N VAL A 44 -20.22 -9.82 0.39
CA VAL A 44 -20.60 -10.18 1.76
C VAL A 44 -20.24 -9.04 2.68
N VAL A 45 -21.22 -8.52 3.43
CA VAL A 45 -21.00 -7.43 4.39
C VAL A 45 -20.71 -8.01 5.75
N GLY A 46 -19.61 -7.55 6.39
CA GLY A 46 -19.28 -7.96 7.75
C GLY A 46 -17.94 -7.42 8.23
N ASP A 47 -17.67 -7.64 9.51
CA ASP A 47 -16.51 -7.13 10.22
C ASP A 47 -15.45 -8.24 10.38
N LEU A 48 -14.25 -8.00 9.85
CA LEU A 48 -13.12 -8.94 9.94
C LEU A 48 -12.62 -9.16 11.38
N VAL A 49 -12.94 -8.26 12.30
CA VAL A 49 -12.64 -8.43 13.74
C VAL A 49 -13.58 -9.44 14.40
N SER A 50 -14.77 -9.64 13.84
CA SER A 50 -15.76 -10.60 14.36
C SER A 50 -15.39 -12.04 14.00
N ALA A 51 -15.04 -12.84 14.99
CA ALA A 51 -14.79 -14.29 14.81
C ALA A 51 -16.01 -15.02 14.23
N ASP A 52 -17.24 -14.62 14.62
CA ASP A 52 -18.46 -15.18 14.08
C ASP A 52 -18.61 -14.90 12.59
N PHE A 53 -18.28 -13.68 12.14
CA PHE A 53 -18.31 -13.35 10.72
C PHE A 53 -17.25 -14.13 9.94
N ILE A 54 -16.02 -14.18 10.46
CA ILE A 54 -14.91 -14.93 9.85
C ILE A 54 -15.29 -16.40 9.65
N SER A 55 -15.93 -17.03 10.62
CA SER A 55 -16.35 -18.44 10.54
C SER A 55 -17.39 -18.70 9.44
N GLN A 56 -18.11 -17.68 8.99
CA GLN A 56 -19.13 -17.75 7.94
C GLN A 56 -18.59 -17.35 6.55
N LEU A 57 -17.41 -16.73 6.48
CA LEU A 57 -16.82 -16.33 5.23
C LEU A 57 -16.14 -17.53 4.54
N ASP A 58 -16.42 -17.71 3.26
CA ASP A 58 -15.86 -18.83 2.50
C ASP A 58 -14.40 -18.54 2.05
N PHE A 59 -13.46 -19.18 2.71
CA PHE A 59 -12.02 -19.10 2.39
C PHE A 59 -11.56 -20.16 1.37
N ARG A 60 -12.45 -20.95 0.77
CA ARG A 60 -12.08 -21.90 -0.29
C ARG A 60 -11.85 -21.15 -1.60
N CYS A 61 -10.66 -20.60 -1.76
CA CYS A 61 -10.25 -19.79 -2.90
C CYS A 61 -8.78 -20.06 -3.28
N ASP A 62 -8.38 -19.62 -4.47
CA ASP A 62 -7.01 -19.76 -4.97
C ASP A 62 -6.09 -18.67 -4.44
N ALA A 63 -6.64 -17.50 -4.09
CA ALA A 63 -5.90 -16.40 -3.50
C ALA A 63 -6.80 -15.48 -2.67
N ILE A 64 -6.18 -14.77 -1.72
CA ILE A 64 -6.80 -13.68 -0.99
C ILE A 64 -6.07 -12.38 -1.32
N VAL A 65 -6.85 -11.32 -1.60
CA VAL A 65 -6.34 -9.94 -1.65
C VAL A 65 -6.89 -9.19 -0.43
N HIS A 66 -6.04 -9.01 0.58
CA HIS A 66 -6.44 -8.41 1.85
C HIS A 66 -6.09 -6.91 1.89
N LEU A 67 -7.10 -6.08 1.69
CA LEU A 67 -7.02 -4.61 1.74
C LEU A 67 -7.86 -4.01 2.89
N GLY A 68 -8.56 -4.86 3.65
CA GLY A 68 -9.45 -4.43 4.73
C GLY A 68 -8.69 -3.92 5.94
N SER A 69 -8.67 -2.59 6.12
CA SER A 69 -8.09 -1.93 7.31
C SER A 69 -8.62 -0.52 7.46
N ILE A 70 -8.53 0.07 8.65
CA ILE A 70 -8.64 1.53 8.81
C ILE A 70 -7.39 2.13 8.17
N PRO A 71 -7.51 2.97 7.11
CA PRO A 71 -6.41 3.24 6.18
C PRO A 71 -5.42 4.32 6.63
N ARG A 72 -5.65 4.96 7.76
CA ARG A 72 -4.80 6.02 8.32
C ARG A 72 -5.17 6.37 9.76
N PRO A 73 -4.28 7.03 10.54
CA PRO A 73 -4.62 7.58 11.85
C PRO A 73 -5.65 8.71 11.74
N GLY A 74 -6.29 9.04 12.86
CA GLY A 74 -7.27 10.14 12.98
C GLY A 74 -8.68 9.84 12.43
N ILE A 75 -8.92 8.65 11.88
CA ILE A 75 -10.29 8.17 11.53
C ILE A 75 -11.00 7.64 12.77
N ALA A 76 -10.26 6.97 13.64
CA ALA A 76 -10.73 6.43 14.90
C ALA A 76 -9.65 6.64 15.98
N SER A 77 -9.90 6.21 17.22
CA SER A 77 -8.88 6.21 18.27
C SER A 77 -7.71 5.29 17.91
N ASP A 78 -6.53 5.55 18.43
CA ASP A 78 -5.33 4.73 18.22
C ASP A 78 -5.57 3.27 18.60
N GLU A 79 -6.25 3.03 19.71
CA GLU A 79 -6.64 1.70 20.17
C GLU A 79 -7.54 1.00 19.12
N THR A 80 -8.54 1.71 18.59
CA THR A 80 -9.45 1.16 17.58
C THR A 80 -8.69 0.85 16.28
N VAL A 81 -7.80 1.74 15.84
CA VAL A 81 -6.98 1.52 14.65
C VAL A 81 -6.09 0.29 14.81
N LEU A 82 -5.37 0.20 15.93
CA LEU A 82 -4.49 -0.94 16.23
C LEU A 82 -5.29 -2.24 16.30
N HIS A 83 -6.35 -2.28 17.10
CA HIS A 83 -7.19 -3.45 17.28
C HIS A 83 -7.79 -3.94 15.95
N ASN A 84 -8.43 -3.04 15.20
CA ASN A 84 -9.08 -3.39 13.93
C ASN A 84 -8.06 -3.94 12.92
N ASN A 85 -6.96 -3.24 12.74
CA ASN A 85 -6.00 -3.58 11.70
C ASN A 85 -5.20 -4.85 12.03
N VAL A 86 -4.89 -5.08 13.31
CA VAL A 86 -4.15 -6.27 13.72
C VAL A 86 -5.07 -7.49 13.80
N ILE A 87 -6.20 -7.39 14.50
CA ILE A 87 -7.06 -8.56 14.72
C ILE A 87 -7.75 -8.98 13.43
N GLY A 88 -8.26 -8.02 12.63
CA GLY A 88 -8.87 -8.33 11.34
C GLY A 88 -7.90 -9.02 10.39
N THR A 89 -6.65 -8.51 10.29
CA THR A 89 -5.61 -9.15 9.46
C THR A 89 -5.23 -10.53 9.99
N TYR A 90 -5.04 -10.67 11.30
CA TYR A 90 -4.71 -11.94 11.92
C TYR A 90 -5.77 -13.01 11.62
N HIS A 91 -7.06 -12.67 11.73
CA HIS A 91 -8.15 -13.57 11.40
C HIS A 91 -8.11 -14.02 9.92
N VAL A 92 -7.88 -13.09 9.00
CA VAL A 92 -7.78 -13.43 7.57
C VAL A 92 -6.59 -14.34 7.30
N PHE A 93 -5.42 -14.06 7.87
CA PHE A 93 -4.22 -14.88 7.67
C PHE A 93 -4.36 -16.28 8.30
N ALA A 94 -4.90 -16.37 9.52
CA ALA A 94 -5.19 -17.64 10.17
C ALA A 94 -6.15 -18.48 9.33
N SER A 95 -7.26 -17.89 8.87
CA SER A 95 -8.24 -18.58 8.05
C SER A 95 -7.68 -19.00 6.68
N ALA A 96 -6.79 -18.19 6.09
CA ALA A 96 -6.09 -18.57 4.86
C ALA A 96 -5.28 -19.85 5.06
N VAL A 97 -4.49 -19.93 6.13
CA VAL A 97 -3.67 -21.10 6.45
C VAL A 97 -4.53 -22.30 6.80
N GLU A 98 -5.56 -22.15 7.64
CA GLU A 98 -6.48 -23.22 8.02
C GLU A 98 -7.22 -23.83 6.83
N ASN A 99 -7.48 -23.03 5.80
CA ASN A 99 -8.14 -23.47 4.56
C ASN A 99 -7.16 -23.81 3.41
N ASN A 100 -5.85 -23.83 3.69
CA ASN A 100 -4.80 -24.10 2.72
C ASN A 100 -4.86 -23.19 1.48
N VAL A 101 -5.16 -21.91 1.66
CA VAL A 101 -5.13 -20.91 0.58
C VAL A 101 -3.68 -20.72 0.12
N PRO A 102 -3.36 -20.93 -1.16
CA PRO A 102 -1.95 -20.90 -1.60
C PRO A 102 -1.29 -19.53 -1.49
N LEU A 103 -2.05 -18.45 -1.66
CA LEU A 103 -1.50 -17.09 -1.79
C LEU A 103 -2.36 -16.06 -1.07
N VAL A 104 -1.71 -15.25 -0.25
CA VAL A 104 -2.29 -14.04 0.36
C VAL A 104 -1.49 -12.83 -0.08
N ILE A 105 -2.14 -11.88 -0.76
CA ILE A 105 -1.58 -10.57 -1.09
C ILE A 105 -2.19 -9.58 -0.12
N TYR A 106 -1.38 -8.74 0.54
CA TYR A 106 -1.92 -7.83 1.54
C TYR A 106 -1.34 -6.41 1.47
N ALA A 107 -2.14 -5.44 1.93
CA ALA A 107 -1.72 -4.05 1.99
C ALA A 107 -0.97 -3.75 3.29
N SER A 108 0.34 -3.51 3.19
CA SER A 108 1.12 -2.73 4.13
C SER A 108 1.12 -1.26 3.73
N SER A 109 2.03 -0.44 4.23
CA SER A 109 2.09 0.99 3.95
C SER A 109 3.49 1.54 4.12
N LEU A 110 3.89 2.55 3.33
CA LEU A 110 5.10 3.33 3.60
C LEU A 110 5.04 4.10 4.94
N SER A 111 3.85 4.25 5.54
CA SER A 111 3.72 4.80 6.90
C SER A 111 4.46 3.98 7.96
N ILE A 112 4.78 2.71 7.68
CA ILE A 112 5.55 1.83 8.57
C ILE A 112 6.90 2.44 8.95
N TYR A 113 7.50 3.27 8.09
CA TYR A 113 8.76 3.96 8.39
C TYR A 113 8.60 5.09 9.42
N GLY A 114 7.38 5.51 9.76
CA GLY A 114 7.09 6.47 10.82
C GLY A 114 7.18 7.94 10.41
N PHE A 115 7.30 8.26 9.12
CA PHE A 115 7.44 9.66 8.68
C PHE A 115 6.13 10.36 8.42
N ALA A 116 5.17 9.68 7.81
CA ALA A 116 3.94 10.26 7.24
C ALA A 116 3.12 11.11 8.21
N TRP A 117 3.08 10.72 9.48
CA TRP A 117 2.25 11.35 10.50
C TRP A 117 3.07 11.97 11.63
N SER A 118 4.41 11.90 11.55
CA SER A 118 5.31 12.46 12.54
C SER A 118 5.33 14.00 12.50
N THR A 119 5.97 14.60 13.51
CA THR A 119 6.15 16.05 13.64
C THR A 119 7.52 16.54 13.19
N GLY A 120 8.14 15.91 12.19
CA GLY A 120 9.40 16.36 11.64
C GLY A 120 10.51 15.29 11.63
N THR A 121 10.15 14.02 11.64
CA THR A 121 11.10 12.92 11.45
C THR A 121 11.56 12.90 9.99
N SER A 122 12.87 12.88 9.79
CA SER A 122 13.50 12.67 8.48
C SER A 122 13.98 11.23 8.36
N PRO A 123 14.09 10.67 7.14
CA PRO A 123 14.70 9.36 6.95
C PRO A 123 16.17 9.39 7.35
N ASP A 124 16.67 8.27 7.87
CA ASP A 124 18.08 8.12 8.23
C ASP A 124 18.93 8.20 6.96
N TYR A 125 18.47 7.54 5.89
CA TYR A 125 19.10 7.60 4.56
C TYR A 125 18.05 7.52 3.43
N VAL A 126 18.46 7.97 2.24
CA VAL A 126 17.67 7.89 1.00
C VAL A 126 18.54 7.40 -0.16
N PRO A 127 17.99 6.62 -1.10
CA PRO A 127 16.62 6.10 -1.15
C PRO A 127 16.29 5.16 0.00
N VAL A 128 15.01 5.16 0.42
CA VAL A 128 14.48 4.32 1.50
C VAL A 128 14.14 2.95 0.94
N ASP A 129 14.91 1.93 1.31
CA ASP A 129 14.66 0.53 0.98
C ASP A 129 13.89 -0.19 2.09
N GLU A 130 13.60 -1.49 1.91
CA GLU A 130 12.85 -2.30 2.87
C GLU A 130 13.60 -2.54 4.18
N LYS A 131 14.91 -2.30 4.23
CA LYS A 131 15.80 -2.46 5.40
C LYS A 131 15.91 -1.19 6.23
N HIS A 132 15.38 -0.06 5.73
CA HIS A 132 15.41 1.20 6.47
C HIS A 132 14.79 1.02 7.86
N PRO A 133 15.38 1.58 8.93
CA PRO A 133 14.84 1.53 10.28
C PRO A 133 13.39 2.03 10.36
N LEU A 134 12.60 1.38 11.22
CA LEU A 134 11.20 1.73 11.44
C LEU A 134 11.09 2.66 12.66
N HIS A 135 10.62 3.88 12.45
CA HIS A 135 10.47 4.91 13.48
C HIS A 135 8.98 5.16 13.78
N HIS A 136 8.28 4.14 14.30
CA HIS A 136 6.84 4.25 14.53
C HIS A 136 6.49 5.46 15.37
N PHE A 137 5.52 6.23 14.90
CA PHE A 137 5.01 7.42 15.58
C PHE A 137 3.56 7.25 16.03
N GLU A 138 2.81 6.36 15.38
CA GLU A 138 1.37 6.19 15.64
C GLU A 138 0.91 4.74 15.39
N SER A 139 -0.30 4.43 15.86
CA SER A 139 -0.86 3.07 15.90
C SER A 139 -1.08 2.44 14.54
N TYR A 140 -1.32 3.23 13.48
CA TYR A 140 -1.50 2.71 12.13
C TYR A 140 -0.18 2.11 11.58
N ALA A 141 0.93 2.85 11.72
CA ALA A 141 2.26 2.38 11.33
C ALA A 141 2.63 1.11 12.08
N LEU A 142 2.44 1.09 13.41
CA LEU A 142 2.67 -0.07 14.24
C LEU A 142 1.80 -1.26 13.79
N SER A 143 0.52 -1.04 13.48
CA SER A 143 -0.36 -2.11 13.01
C SER A 143 0.16 -2.76 11.72
N LYS A 144 0.78 -1.98 10.82
CA LYS A 144 1.35 -2.51 9.58
C LYS A 144 2.58 -3.37 9.83
N GLU A 145 3.48 -2.98 10.76
CA GLU A 145 4.59 -3.87 11.16
C GLU A 145 4.08 -5.17 11.78
N VAL A 146 3.13 -5.09 12.71
CA VAL A 146 2.55 -6.30 13.32
C VAL A 146 1.95 -7.23 12.25
N ASN A 147 1.31 -6.68 11.22
CA ASN A 147 0.77 -7.47 10.13
C ASN A 147 1.85 -8.12 9.28
N GLU A 148 2.95 -7.41 8.95
CA GLU A 148 4.11 -7.99 8.25
C GLU A 148 4.74 -9.14 9.08
N ARG A 149 4.95 -8.93 10.39
CA ARG A 149 5.45 -9.99 11.30
C ARG A 149 4.49 -11.17 11.43
N SER A 150 3.19 -10.90 11.38
CA SER A 150 2.17 -11.96 11.36
C SER A 150 2.24 -12.80 10.09
N ALA A 151 2.46 -12.17 8.94
CA ALA A 151 2.67 -12.87 7.67
C ALA A 151 3.92 -13.78 7.73
N ASP A 152 5.05 -13.28 8.26
CA ASP A 152 6.27 -14.07 8.48
C ASP A 152 6.01 -15.29 9.37
N MET A 153 5.30 -15.08 10.48
CA MET A 153 4.96 -16.16 11.41
C MET A 153 4.10 -17.24 10.74
N TRP A 154 3.10 -16.84 9.95
CA TRP A 154 2.21 -17.78 9.29
C TRP A 154 2.90 -18.53 8.14
N ALA A 155 3.75 -17.86 7.36
CA ALA A 155 4.55 -18.49 6.31
C ALA A 155 5.52 -19.55 6.88
N ASN A 156 6.10 -19.29 8.05
CA ASN A 156 6.98 -20.26 8.74
C ASN A 156 6.24 -21.51 9.23
N ARG A 157 4.93 -21.53 9.23
CA ARG A 157 4.06 -22.59 9.79
C ARG A 157 3.18 -23.27 8.74
N SER A 158 3.24 -22.84 7.49
CA SER A 158 2.36 -23.31 6.41
C SER A 158 3.04 -23.19 5.04
N GLU A 159 2.39 -23.74 4.03
CA GLU A 159 2.79 -23.57 2.63
C GLU A 159 2.15 -22.30 1.98
N THR A 160 1.35 -21.56 2.74
CA THR A 160 0.72 -20.32 2.25
C THR A 160 1.79 -19.24 2.03
N VAL A 161 1.80 -18.67 0.83
CA VAL A 161 2.68 -17.57 0.46
C VAL A 161 2.03 -16.25 0.84
N PHE A 162 2.81 -15.33 1.42
CA PHE A 162 2.35 -13.99 1.78
C PHE A 162 3.17 -12.94 1.03
N VAL A 163 2.50 -12.10 0.23
CA VAL A 163 3.14 -10.98 -0.48
C VAL A 163 2.51 -9.67 -0.03
N GLY A 164 3.31 -8.83 0.61
CA GLY A 164 2.89 -7.52 1.11
C GLY A 164 3.33 -6.38 0.21
N PHE A 165 2.51 -5.34 0.13
CA PHE A 165 2.86 -4.08 -0.53
C PHE A 165 2.88 -2.94 0.48
N ARG A 166 4.03 -2.28 0.66
CA ARG A 166 4.12 -0.99 1.34
C ARG A 166 3.69 0.11 0.39
N PHE A 167 2.38 0.30 0.28
CA PHE A 167 1.81 1.33 -0.57
C PHE A 167 2.11 2.74 -0.06
N PRO A 168 2.46 3.70 -0.95
CA PRO A 168 2.50 5.13 -0.66
C PRO A 168 1.07 5.71 -0.62
N HIS A 169 0.95 7.04 -0.68
CA HIS A 169 -0.31 7.68 -1.03
C HIS A 169 -0.76 7.17 -2.41
N THR A 170 -1.84 6.39 -2.43
CA THR A 170 -2.34 5.73 -3.63
C THR A 170 -3.67 6.36 -4.04
N HIS A 171 -3.74 6.97 -5.22
CA HIS A 171 -4.91 7.66 -5.73
C HIS A 171 -4.86 7.73 -7.26
N THR A 172 -5.74 8.51 -7.88
CA THR A 172 -5.66 8.79 -9.32
C THR A 172 -4.58 9.83 -9.65
N ASN A 173 -4.04 9.79 -10.86
CA ASN A 173 -3.08 10.80 -11.31
C ASN A 173 -3.67 12.24 -11.29
N LEU A 174 -4.99 12.40 -11.37
CA LEU A 174 -5.64 13.70 -11.26
C LEU A 174 -5.40 14.33 -9.88
N GLU A 175 -5.50 13.54 -8.81
CA GLU A 175 -5.24 14.00 -7.44
C GLU A 175 -3.81 14.50 -7.29
N PHE A 176 -2.83 13.73 -7.76
CA PHE A 176 -1.41 14.11 -7.68
C PHE A 176 -1.05 15.30 -8.55
N THR A 177 -1.68 15.43 -9.72
CA THR A 177 -1.55 16.61 -10.59
C THR A 177 -2.02 17.87 -9.86
N GLU A 178 -3.16 17.79 -9.17
CA GLU A 178 -3.70 18.91 -8.40
C GLU A 178 -2.82 19.24 -7.17
N MET A 179 -2.31 18.23 -6.48
CA MET A 179 -1.36 18.44 -5.38
C MET A 179 -0.07 19.12 -5.86
N ALA A 180 0.51 18.67 -6.96
CA ALA A 180 1.69 19.29 -7.57
C ALA A 180 1.43 20.75 -7.99
N LYS A 181 0.24 21.05 -8.54
CA LYS A 181 -0.19 22.41 -8.88
C LYS A 181 -0.28 23.30 -7.63
N ARG A 182 -0.97 22.85 -6.59
CA ARG A 182 -1.09 23.57 -5.31
C ARG A 182 0.26 23.87 -4.69
N MET A 183 1.22 22.96 -4.78
CA MET A 183 2.60 23.21 -4.31
C MET A 183 3.28 24.31 -5.14
N ARG A 184 3.13 24.32 -6.47
CA ARG A 184 3.65 25.40 -7.34
C ARG A 184 3.02 26.76 -7.01
N GLU A 185 1.77 26.78 -6.60
CA GLU A 185 1.04 27.98 -6.17
C GLU A 185 1.39 28.44 -4.75
N GLY A 186 2.28 27.70 -4.06
CA GLY A 186 2.78 28.08 -2.75
C GLY A 186 1.91 27.62 -1.58
N ASP A 187 1.05 26.62 -1.77
CA ASP A 187 0.28 26.02 -0.67
C ASP A 187 1.19 25.30 0.31
N LYS A 188 1.49 25.98 1.42
CA LYS A 188 2.38 25.48 2.48
C LYS A 188 1.89 24.18 3.13
N ALA A 189 0.58 24.00 3.24
CA ALA A 189 0.01 22.80 3.85
C ALA A 189 0.26 21.56 2.96
N THR A 190 0.05 21.69 1.65
CA THR A 190 0.35 20.64 0.68
C THR A 190 1.85 20.36 0.59
N LEU A 191 2.71 21.41 0.66
CA LEU A 191 4.16 21.25 0.71
C LEU A 191 4.62 20.44 1.92
N GLN A 192 4.16 20.82 3.12
CA GLN A 192 4.53 20.12 4.36
C GLN A 192 3.98 18.69 4.41
N GLN A 193 2.77 18.46 3.94
CA GLN A 193 2.22 17.11 3.87
C GLN A 193 2.98 16.26 2.87
N GLY A 194 3.32 16.81 1.70
CA GLY A 194 4.13 16.14 0.69
C GLY A 194 5.50 15.73 1.23
N ALA A 195 6.17 16.63 1.98
CA ALA A 195 7.47 16.34 2.58
C ALA A 195 7.43 15.11 3.50
N LYS A 196 6.39 14.97 4.33
CA LYS A 196 6.22 13.84 5.25
C LYS A 196 6.06 12.48 4.55
N ILE A 197 5.58 12.46 3.33
CA ILE A 197 5.40 11.26 2.51
C ILE A 197 6.35 11.24 1.31
N PHE A 198 7.35 12.13 1.30
CA PHE A 198 8.41 12.20 0.31
C PHE A 198 7.92 12.44 -1.11
N TRP A 199 6.74 13.03 -1.25
CA TRP A 199 6.06 13.20 -2.55
C TRP A 199 5.91 11.88 -3.31
N ALA A 200 6.07 10.76 -2.62
CA ALA A 200 5.86 9.43 -3.18
C ALA A 200 4.38 9.16 -3.45
N TYR A 201 4.09 8.50 -4.55
CA TYR A 201 2.73 8.20 -4.97
C TYR A 201 2.65 6.88 -5.72
N LEU A 202 1.42 6.42 -5.89
CA LEU A 202 1.10 5.32 -6.79
C LEU A 202 -0.28 5.55 -7.43
N ASP A 203 -0.39 5.42 -8.75
CA ASP A 203 -1.70 5.43 -9.40
C ASP A 203 -2.45 4.13 -9.09
N LEU A 204 -3.76 4.23 -8.89
CA LEU A 204 -4.63 3.08 -8.60
C LEU A 204 -4.52 1.96 -9.65
N ARG A 205 -4.28 2.32 -10.92
CA ARG A 205 -4.11 1.35 -12.00
C ARG A 205 -2.83 0.54 -11.84
N ASP A 206 -1.75 1.16 -11.35
CA ASP A 206 -0.50 0.46 -11.03
C ASP A 206 -0.66 -0.45 -9.81
N ALA A 207 -1.44 -0.04 -8.80
CA ALA A 207 -1.77 -0.91 -7.68
C ALA A 207 -2.51 -2.18 -8.14
N VAL A 208 -3.46 -2.06 -9.08
CA VAL A 208 -4.12 -3.20 -9.70
C VAL A 208 -3.12 -4.08 -10.44
N GLN A 209 -2.25 -3.50 -11.27
CA GLN A 209 -1.27 -4.26 -12.05
C GLN A 209 -0.24 -4.97 -11.17
N GLY A 210 0.21 -4.35 -10.08
CA GLY A 210 1.08 -5.00 -9.09
C GLY A 210 0.43 -6.26 -8.50
N ILE A 211 -0.84 -6.18 -8.10
CA ILE A 211 -1.59 -7.31 -7.57
C ILE A 211 -1.76 -8.41 -8.64
N LEU A 212 -2.15 -8.05 -9.87
CA LEU A 212 -2.27 -9.01 -10.98
C LEU A 212 -0.94 -9.69 -11.29
N THR A 213 0.18 -8.97 -11.22
CA THR A 213 1.52 -9.52 -11.42
C THR A 213 1.87 -10.60 -10.38
N VAL A 214 1.50 -10.36 -9.11
CA VAL A 214 1.70 -11.38 -8.06
C VAL A 214 0.78 -12.57 -8.26
N LEU A 215 -0.47 -12.38 -8.65
CA LEU A 215 -1.40 -13.48 -8.96
C LEU A 215 -0.90 -14.37 -10.10
N GLU A 216 -0.22 -13.78 -11.10
CA GLU A 216 0.36 -14.51 -12.23
C GLU A 216 1.64 -15.25 -11.85
N LYS A 217 2.54 -14.59 -11.09
CA LYS A 217 3.89 -15.12 -10.83
C LYS A 217 4.00 -15.90 -9.52
N GLY A 218 3.07 -15.69 -8.59
CA GLY A 218 3.15 -16.25 -7.23
C GLY A 218 4.24 -15.58 -6.39
N GLY A 219 4.83 -16.35 -5.49
CA GLY A 219 5.90 -15.94 -4.60
C GLY A 219 6.42 -17.09 -3.77
N GLN A 220 7.25 -16.82 -2.76
CA GLN A 220 7.77 -17.83 -1.84
C GLN A 220 7.79 -17.28 -0.40
N GLY A 221 7.33 -18.07 0.55
CA GLY A 221 7.34 -17.72 1.97
C GLY A 221 6.56 -16.44 2.28
N SER A 222 7.19 -15.50 2.97
CA SER A 222 6.63 -14.17 3.25
C SER A 222 7.61 -13.09 2.82
N LYS A 223 7.15 -12.13 2.03
CA LYS A 223 7.95 -10.98 1.64
C LYS A 223 7.09 -9.74 1.41
N THR A 224 7.57 -8.59 1.89
CA THR A 224 6.90 -7.31 1.73
C THR A 224 7.80 -6.36 0.95
N TYR A 225 7.23 -5.64 -0.01
CA TYR A 225 7.95 -4.78 -0.92
C TYR A 225 7.49 -3.33 -0.82
N ASN A 226 8.42 -2.41 -0.95
CA ASN A 226 8.08 -1.05 -1.34
C ASN A 226 7.50 -1.05 -2.75
N PHE A 227 6.36 -0.37 -2.94
CA PHE A 227 5.72 -0.33 -4.25
C PHE A 227 5.17 1.06 -4.54
N ALA A 228 5.96 1.89 -5.19
CA ALA A 228 5.69 3.27 -5.51
C ALA A 228 6.06 3.59 -6.97
N ALA A 229 5.57 4.72 -7.48
CA ALA A 229 6.03 5.26 -8.76
C ALA A 229 7.55 5.55 -8.71
N PRO A 230 8.27 5.42 -9.84
CA PRO A 230 9.71 5.65 -9.89
C PRO A 230 10.07 7.14 -9.80
N ASP A 231 9.09 8.03 -9.85
CA ASP A 231 9.24 9.46 -9.68
C ASP A 231 8.37 10.00 -8.53
N THR A 232 8.45 11.31 -8.29
CA THR A 232 7.67 11.99 -7.25
C THR A 232 6.65 12.94 -7.88
N TYR A 233 5.63 13.37 -7.13
CA TYR A 233 4.77 14.48 -7.54
C TYR A 233 5.29 15.85 -7.07
N ALA A 234 6.54 15.94 -6.59
CA ALA A 234 7.17 17.17 -6.17
C ALA A 234 7.18 18.24 -7.28
N HIS A 235 7.13 19.50 -6.90
CA HIS A 235 7.12 20.64 -7.85
C HIS A 235 8.52 21.13 -8.24
N LYS A 236 9.57 20.63 -7.58
CA LYS A 236 11.01 20.86 -7.85
C LYS A 236 11.75 19.53 -7.90
N PRO A 237 12.98 19.49 -8.42
CA PRO A 237 13.81 18.30 -8.36
C PRO A 237 13.90 17.70 -6.95
N THR A 238 13.90 16.38 -6.86
CA THR A 238 13.86 15.67 -5.58
C THR A 238 15.05 16.07 -4.68
N SER A 239 16.24 16.23 -5.25
CA SER A 239 17.42 16.66 -4.47
C SER A 239 17.25 18.03 -3.81
N GLU A 240 16.59 18.98 -4.47
CA GLU A 240 16.29 20.30 -3.90
C GLU A 240 15.27 20.19 -2.76
N MET A 241 14.22 19.40 -2.97
CA MET A 241 13.19 19.17 -1.97
C MET A 241 13.76 18.46 -0.73
N MET A 242 14.65 17.48 -0.92
CA MET A 242 15.34 16.81 0.19
C MET A 242 16.22 17.79 0.97
N ALA A 243 16.99 18.63 0.29
CA ALA A 243 17.82 19.64 0.96
C ALA A 243 16.98 20.68 1.76
N GLU A 244 15.80 21.02 1.28
CA GLU A 244 14.89 21.97 1.93
C GLU A 244 14.15 21.36 3.14
N PHE A 245 13.66 20.13 3.04
CA PHE A 245 12.76 19.52 4.03
C PHE A 245 13.41 18.44 4.90
N HIS A 246 14.45 17.78 4.40
CA HIS A 246 15.14 16.66 5.07
C HIS A 246 16.67 16.81 5.03
N PRO A 247 17.22 17.96 5.49
CA PRO A 247 18.65 18.27 5.35
C PRO A 247 19.58 17.34 6.15
N THR A 248 19.04 16.56 7.07
CA THR A 248 19.80 15.63 7.94
C THR A 248 19.87 14.22 7.40
N SER A 249 19.11 13.89 6.35
CA SER A 249 19.09 12.55 5.76
C SER A 249 20.39 12.30 4.98
N GLU A 250 20.98 11.13 5.16
CA GLU A 250 22.11 10.69 4.35
C GLU A 250 21.66 10.32 2.93
N VAL A 251 22.28 10.89 1.91
CA VAL A 251 22.01 10.53 0.51
C VAL A 251 23.00 9.45 0.08
N VAL A 252 22.60 8.19 0.12
CA VAL A 252 23.47 7.04 -0.17
C VAL A 252 23.55 6.70 -1.66
N SER A 253 22.63 7.25 -2.48
CA SER A 253 22.66 7.15 -3.93
C SER A 253 22.20 8.46 -4.58
N PRO A 254 22.79 8.90 -5.71
CA PRO A 254 22.41 10.14 -6.36
C PRO A 254 20.93 10.17 -6.74
N LEU A 255 20.26 11.30 -6.47
CA LEU A 255 18.89 11.59 -6.87
C LEU A 255 18.90 12.51 -8.08
N SER A 256 18.39 12.05 -9.21
CA SER A 256 18.35 12.80 -10.47
C SER A 256 16.94 13.32 -10.76
N GLY A 257 16.83 14.56 -11.15
CA GLY A 257 15.53 15.14 -11.54
C GLY A 257 14.46 14.91 -10.46
N TYR A 258 13.48 14.14 -10.79
CA TYR A 258 12.33 13.85 -9.92
C TYR A 258 12.31 12.40 -9.42
N ASP A 259 13.43 11.74 -9.39
CA ASP A 259 13.51 10.35 -8.92
C ASP A 259 12.83 10.17 -7.57
N SER A 260 12.12 9.07 -7.40
CA SER A 260 11.56 8.68 -6.10
C SER A 260 12.67 8.42 -5.10
N ILE A 261 12.47 8.82 -3.85
CA ILE A 261 13.34 8.42 -2.74
C ILE A 261 12.93 7.09 -2.11
N ILE A 262 11.91 6.44 -2.65
CA ILE A 262 11.52 5.09 -2.25
C ILE A 262 12.18 4.12 -3.21
N ASP A 263 13.04 3.26 -2.69
CA ASP A 263 13.67 2.20 -3.46
C ASP A 263 12.70 1.02 -3.61
N CYS A 264 12.34 0.70 -4.86
CA CYS A 264 11.50 -0.43 -5.22
C CYS A 264 12.30 -1.50 -6.00
N SER A 265 13.63 -1.51 -5.89
CA SER A 265 14.51 -2.39 -6.68
C SER A 265 14.31 -3.88 -6.35
N GLU A 266 13.98 -4.24 -5.11
CA GLU A 266 13.65 -5.63 -4.75
C GLU A 266 12.39 -6.11 -5.49
N TRP A 267 11.34 -5.30 -5.49
CA TRP A 267 10.12 -5.59 -6.26
C TRP A 267 10.41 -5.73 -7.76
N LEU A 268 11.12 -4.75 -8.32
CA LEU A 268 11.44 -4.75 -9.75
C LEU A 268 12.28 -5.98 -10.16
N SER A 269 13.25 -6.35 -9.33
CA SER A 269 14.10 -7.54 -9.57
C SER A 269 13.31 -8.84 -9.57
N GLU A 270 12.33 -8.98 -8.67
CA GLU A 270 11.58 -10.23 -8.51
C GLU A 270 10.41 -10.33 -9.48
N TYR A 271 9.67 -9.25 -9.65
CA TYR A 271 8.43 -9.25 -10.45
C TYR A 271 8.57 -8.58 -11.81
N GLY A 272 9.62 -7.80 -12.06
CA GLY A 272 9.88 -7.16 -13.35
C GLY A 272 8.81 -6.13 -13.77
N TYR A 273 7.92 -5.72 -12.88
CA TYR A 273 6.90 -4.72 -13.15
C TYR A 273 7.28 -3.39 -12.51
N GLN A 274 7.32 -2.34 -13.30
CA GLN A 274 7.48 -0.96 -12.86
C GLN A 274 6.18 -0.19 -13.12
N PRO A 275 5.70 0.64 -12.18
CA PRO A 275 4.54 1.50 -12.40
C PRO A 275 4.64 2.30 -13.69
N GLN A 276 3.54 2.33 -14.46
CA GLN A 276 3.47 2.89 -15.81
C GLN A 276 2.65 4.20 -15.88
N TYR A 277 1.76 4.39 -14.92
CA TYR A 277 0.84 5.54 -14.92
C TYR A 277 1.46 6.71 -14.18
N LEU A 278 2.50 7.32 -14.80
CA LEU A 278 3.26 8.41 -14.22
C LEU A 278 2.59 9.76 -14.48
N LEU A 279 2.94 10.74 -13.65
CA LEU A 279 2.48 12.11 -13.82
C LEU A 279 3.10 12.74 -15.07
N LYS A 280 2.24 13.33 -15.90
CA LYS A 280 2.72 14.18 -17.00
C LYS A 280 3.20 15.51 -16.41
N ARG A 281 4.49 15.78 -16.52
CA ARG A 281 5.05 17.08 -16.18
C ARG A 281 4.80 18.02 -17.36
N GLU A 282 4.20 19.17 -17.09
CA GLU A 282 4.23 20.23 -18.05
C GLU A 282 5.69 20.65 -18.22
N ASP A 283 6.22 20.56 -19.42
CA ASP A 283 7.56 21.01 -19.76
C ASP A 283 7.73 22.44 -19.25
N THR A 284 8.60 22.66 -18.28
CA THR A 284 9.05 24.00 -17.85
C THR A 284 9.97 24.60 -18.93
N LYS A 285 9.50 24.63 -20.17
CA LYS A 285 10.07 25.44 -21.24
C LYS A 285 9.19 26.67 -21.40
N ASN A 286 9.42 27.65 -20.53
CA ASN A 286 9.21 29.08 -20.79
C ASN A 286 9.43 29.86 -19.49
N THR A 287 10.70 30.12 -19.18
CA THR A 287 11.15 31.40 -18.58
C THR A 287 12.60 31.61 -18.97
#